data_2f570a3dfad6ea5c3e732fa399f5f4bf
#
_entry.id   2f570a3dfad6ea5c3e732fa399f5f4bf
#
_cell.length_a   1.000
_cell.length_b   1.000
_cell.length_c   1.000
_cell.angle_alpha   90.00
_cell.angle_beta   90.00
_cell.angle_gamma   90.00
#
_symmetry.space_group_name_H-M   'P 1'
#
loop_
_entity.id
_entity.type
_entity.pdbx_description
1 polymer ?
#
loop_
_entity_poly.entity_id
_entity_poly.type
_entity_poly.pdbx_seq_one_letter_code
_entity_poly.pdbx_strand_id
1 'polypeptide(L)'
;GTYLRSLARDLGEQLGTAAYLQSLHRQAIGLFNVAEAHSLASIEAACQQNQLPALLLPPGDRLSMPEYPLDASTLQRLSFGQITPLTVSRCTPDRQLAAAQDEHGRLAGIIRRVGDTPTTWLWKAEKWLQ
;
A
#
# COMPACT_ATOMS: atom_id res chain seq x y z
N GLY A 1 -3.74 -15.50 7.69
CA GLY A 1 -3.11 -15.34 8.98
C GLY A 1 -2.52 -16.62 9.59
N THR A 2 -2.03 -17.58 8.82
CA THR A 2 -1.45 -18.81 9.37
C THR A 2 0.02 -18.60 9.74
N TYR A 3 0.38 -18.91 10.98
CA TYR A 3 1.77 -18.95 11.42
C TYR A 3 2.42 -20.27 10.97
N LEU A 4 3.42 -20.20 10.09
CA LEU A 4 4.11 -21.40 9.56
C LEU A 4 4.81 -22.23 10.66
N ARG A 5 5.24 -21.59 11.75
CA ARG A 5 5.77 -22.32 12.95
C ARG A 5 4.70 -23.18 13.61
N SER A 6 3.46 -22.67 13.74
CA SER A 6 2.35 -23.44 14.26
C SER A 6 1.99 -24.60 13.34
N LEU A 7 1.97 -24.36 12.02
CA LEU A 7 1.73 -25.41 11.03
C LEU A 7 2.75 -26.56 11.14
N ALA A 8 4.05 -26.23 11.31
CA ALA A 8 5.09 -27.26 11.47
C ALA A 8 4.86 -28.09 12.76
N ARG A 9 4.52 -27.44 13.87
CA ARG A 9 4.19 -28.13 15.12
C ARG A 9 2.96 -29.02 14.96
N ASP A 10 1.87 -28.47 14.42
CA ASP A 10 0.59 -29.19 14.29
C ASP A 10 0.74 -30.41 13.36
N LEU A 11 1.58 -30.29 12.31
CA LEU A 11 1.94 -31.41 11.44
C LEU A 11 2.71 -32.48 12.21
N GLY A 12 3.68 -32.09 13.04
CA GLY A 12 4.42 -33.04 13.89
C GLY A 12 3.48 -33.81 14.82
N GLU A 13 2.56 -33.13 15.49
CA GLU A 13 1.57 -33.73 16.38
C GLU A 13 0.67 -34.72 15.61
N GLN A 14 0.18 -34.37 14.41
CA GLN A 14 -0.64 -35.26 13.58
C GLN A 14 0.11 -36.54 13.15
N LEU A 15 1.41 -36.44 12.99
CA LEU A 15 2.28 -37.59 12.61
C LEU A 15 2.77 -38.38 13.84
N GLY A 16 2.34 -38.03 15.05
CA GLY A 16 2.76 -38.68 16.30
C GLY A 16 4.22 -38.44 16.66
N THR A 17 4.80 -37.33 16.21
CA THR A 17 6.19 -36.92 16.45
C THR A 17 6.26 -35.43 16.80
N ALA A 18 7.46 -34.92 17.08
CA ALA A 18 7.73 -33.49 17.21
C ALA A 18 8.29 -32.94 15.88
N ALA A 19 7.85 -31.73 15.52
CA ALA A 19 8.42 -31.00 14.39
C ALA A 19 8.60 -29.52 14.71
N TYR A 20 9.54 -28.88 14.04
CA TYR A 20 9.79 -27.44 14.13
C TYR A 20 10.19 -26.86 12.78
N LEU A 21 9.96 -25.57 12.61
CA LEU A 21 10.37 -24.86 11.41
C LEU A 21 11.86 -24.52 11.51
N GLN A 22 12.68 -25.21 10.72
CA GLN A 22 14.14 -25.03 10.69
C GLN A 22 14.55 -23.70 10.03
N SER A 23 13.91 -23.37 8.89
CA SER A 23 14.19 -22.14 8.17
C SER A 23 12.92 -21.60 7.52
N LEU A 24 12.85 -20.30 7.38
CA LEU A 24 11.77 -19.61 6.67
C LEU A 24 12.35 -18.45 5.87
N HIS A 25 12.10 -18.44 4.60
CA HIS A 25 12.49 -17.36 3.71
C HIS A 25 11.24 -16.74 3.07
N ARG A 26 10.96 -15.46 3.38
CA ARG A 26 9.86 -14.72 2.77
C ARG A 26 10.33 -14.12 1.47
N GLN A 27 9.79 -14.57 0.36
CA GLN A 27 10.17 -14.12 -0.97
C GLN A 27 9.41 -12.88 -1.43
N ALA A 28 8.15 -12.70 -0.98
CA ALA A 28 7.34 -11.56 -1.37
C ALA A 28 6.29 -11.19 -0.30
N ILE A 29 5.84 -9.94 -0.32
CA ILE A 29 4.69 -9.43 0.43
C ILE A 29 3.92 -8.48 -0.51
N GLY A 30 2.73 -8.88 -0.94
CA GLY A 30 1.99 -8.10 -1.94
C GLY A 30 2.82 -7.92 -3.21
N LEU A 31 3.05 -6.67 -3.61
CA LEU A 31 3.86 -6.31 -4.76
C LEU A 31 5.37 -6.16 -4.45
N PHE A 32 5.78 -6.34 -3.19
CA PHE A 32 7.19 -6.26 -2.81
C PHE A 32 7.85 -7.63 -2.93
N ASN A 33 8.95 -7.73 -3.70
CA ASN A 33 9.73 -8.94 -3.88
C ASN A 33 11.12 -8.79 -3.26
N VAL A 34 11.63 -9.85 -2.62
CA VAL A 34 12.96 -9.85 -2.00
C VAL A 34 14.10 -9.62 -3.00
N ALA A 35 13.91 -10.00 -4.27
CA ALA A 35 14.88 -9.76 -5.32
C ALA A 35 15.10 -8.26 -5.62
N GLU A 36 14.13 -7.41 -5.29
CA GLU A 36 14.20 -5.95 -5.45
C GLU A 36 14.62 -5.24 -4.13
N ALA A 37 14.81 -6.01 -3.06
CA ALA A 37 15.15 -5.46 -1.75
C ALA A 37 16.64 -5.07 -1.67
N HIS A 38 16.90 -3.95 -1.01
CA HIS A 38 18.25 -3.51 -0.74
C HIS A 38 18.82 -4.21 0.49
N SER A 39 20.09 -4.61 0.44
CA SER A 39 20.81 -5.12 1.61
C SER A 39 21.11 -3.99 2.60
N LEU A 40 21.31 -4.32 3.89
CA LEU A 40 21.73 -3.33 4.88
C LEU A 40 23.04 -2.64 4.46
N ALA A 41 24.01 -3.39 3.94
CA ALA A 41 25.27 -2.83 3.46
C ALA A 41 25.09 -1.83 2.30
N SER A 42 24.16 -2.09 1.37
CA SER A 42 23.86 -1.13 0.29
C SER A 42 23.16 0.13 0.80
N ILE A 43 22.30 0.01 1.81
CA ILE A 43 21.63 1.15 2.45
C ILE A 43 22.66 2.01 3.21
N GLU A 44 23.57 1.39 3.97
CA GLU A 44 24.64 2.07 4.68
C GLU A 44 25.55 2.83 3.73
N ALA A 45 25.96 2.20 2.62
CA ALA A 45 26.79 2.83 1.60
C ALA A 45 26.08 4.05 0.96
N ALA A 46 24.80 3.90 0.61
CA ALA A 46 24.00 4.99 0.06
C ALA A 46 23.81 6.15 1.04
N CYS A 47 23.67 5.85 2.33
CA CYS A 47 23.59 6.85 3.38
C CYS A 47 24.88 7.67 3.48
N GLN A 48 26.06 7.01 3.48
CA GLN A 48 27.35 7.67 3.51
C GLN A 48 27.61 8.56 2.29
N GLN A 49 27.03 8.20 1.15
CA GLN A 49 27.16 8.93 -0.13
C GLN A 49 26.04 9.97 -0.35
N ASN A 50 25.12 10.19 0.62
CA ASN A 50 23.93 11.03 0.47
C ASN A 50 23.03 10.62 -0.72
N GLN A 51 23.01 9.34 -1.06
CA GLN A 51 22.21 8.76 -2.17
C GLN A 51 20.99 7.97 -1.68
N LEU A 52 20.68 8.02 -0.39
CA LEU A 52 19.53 7.31 0.18
C LEU A 52 18.20 7.57 -0.55
N PRO A 53 17.89 8.81 -0.98
CA PRO A 53 16.65 9.07 -1.74
C PRO A 53 16.52 8.25 -3.03
N ALA A 54 17.62 7.87 -3.67
CA ALA A 54 17.60 7.07 -4.90
C ALA A 54 17.17 5.59 -4.66
N LEU A 55 17.24 5.11 -3.42
CA LEU A 55 16.79 3.77 -3.05
C LEU A 55 15.30 3.72 -2.64
N LEU A 56 14.67 4.87 -2.43
CA LEU A 56 13.29 4.94 -2.01
C LEU A 56 12.36 4.75 -3.22
N LEU A 57 11.40 3.85 -3.09
CA LEU A 57 10.33 3.73 -4.06
C LEU A 57 9.31 4.86 -3.85
N PRO A 58 8.71 5.42 -4.92
CA PRO A 58 7.58 6.32 -4.79
C PRO A 58 6.45 5.66 -3.97
N PRO A 59 5.82 6.37 -3.03
CA PRO A 59 4.83 5.77 -2.12
C PRO A 59 3.64 5.11 -2.83
N GLY A 60 3.32 5.55 -4.07
CA GLY A 60 2.21 5.01 -4.87
C GLY A 60 2.50 3.69 -5.57
N ASP A 61 3.77 3.40 -5.93
CA ASP A 61 4.14 2.34 -6.88
C ASP A 61 3.74 0.92 -6.45
N ARG A 62 3.54 0.69 -5.17
CA ARG A 62 3.22 -0.64 -4.61
C ARG A 62 1.89 -0.69 -3.88
N LEU A 63 1.00 0.27 -4.13
CA LEU A 63 -0.35 0.26 -3.61
C LEU A 63 -1.27 -0.51 -4.55
N SER A 64 -1.84 -1.63 -4.07
CA SER A 64 -2.82 -2.42 -4.81
C SER A 64 -4.23 -1.82 -4.70
N MET A 65 -4.38 -0.54 -5.03
CA MET A 65 -5.67 0.16 -4.98
C MET A 65 -5.87 1.00 -6.25
N PRO A 66 -7.13 1.36 -6.58
CA PRO A 66 -7.41 2.26 -7.70
C PRO A 66 -6.72 3.61 -7.52
N GLU A 67 -6.22 4.17 -8.60
CA GLU A 67 -5.55 5.47 -8.62
C GLU A 67 -6.46 6.50 -9.30
N TYR A 68 -6.57 7.67 -8.68
CA TYR A 68 -7.34 8.79 -9.19
C TYR A 68 -6.48 10.02 -9.38
N PRO A 69 -6.21 10.42 -10.62
CA PRO A 69 -5.64 11.72 -10.91
C PRO A 69 -6.70 12.80 -10.60
N LEU A 70 -6.36 13.73 -9.73
CA LEU A 70 -7.23 14.79 -9.26
C LEU A 70 -6.58 16.15 -9.53
N ASP A 71 -7.41 17.13 -9.82
CA ASP A 71 -6.95 18.51 -9.96
C ASP A 71 -6.58 19.12 -8.60
N ALA A 72 -5.76 20.18 -8.63
CA ALA A 72 -5.24 20.85 -7.44
C ALA A 72 -6.35 21.34 -6.48
N SER A 73 -7.48 21.78 -7.01
CA SER A 73 -8.60 22.29 -6.21
C SER A 73 -9.30 21.15 -5.44
N THR A 74 -9.44 20.00 -6.07
CA THR A 74 -10.00 18.79 -5.46
C THR A 74 -9.06 18.23 -4.41
N LEU A 75 -7.75 18.17 -4.68
CA LEU A 75 -6.74 17.76 -3.72
C LEU A 75 -6.74 18.66 -2.48
N GLN A 76 -6.84 20.00 -2.67
CA GLN A 76 -6.91 20.93 -1.57
C GLN A 76 -8.14 20.72 -0.69
N ARG A 77 -9.33 20.51 -1.29
CA ARG A 77 -10.53 20.19 -0.50
C ARG A 77 -10.40 18.91 0.32
N LEU A 78 -9.83 17.86 -0.28
CA LEU A 78 -9.57 16.61 0.40
C LEU A 78 -8.55 16.76 1.52
N SER A 79 -7.47 17.54 1.34
CA SER A 79 -6.46 17.81 2.36
C SER A 79 -7.04 18.48 3.61
N PHE A 80 -8.06 19.32 3.45
CA PHE A 80 -8.83 19.91 4.55
C PHE A 80 -9.88 18.96 5.15
N GLY A 81 -9.92 17.69 4.71
CA GLY A 81 -10.87 16.70 5.21
C GLY A 81 -12.30 16.88 4.73
N GLN A 82 -12.53 17.70 3.71
CA GLN A 82 -13.85 17.93 3.14
C GLN A 82 -14.32 16.69 2.36
N ILE A 83 -15.61 16.36 2.51
CA ILE A 83 -16.25 15.34 1.69
C ILE A 83 -16.42 15.90 0.27
N THR A 84 -15.83 15.22 -0.70
CA THR A 84 -15.78 15.67 -2.08
C THR A 84 -16.45 14.68 -3.01
N PRO A 85 -17.43 15.10 -3.84
CA PRO A 85 -17.99 14.24 -4.87
C PRO A 85 -16.99 14.05 -6.01
N LEU A 86 -16.74 12.79 -6.40
CA LEU A 86 -15.91 12.45 -7.55
C LEU A 86 -16.70 11.56 -8.49
N THR A 87 -16.76 11.94 -9.77
CA THR A 87 -17.33 11.11 -10.82
C THR A 87 -16.30 10.06 -11.20
N VAL A 88 -16.59 8.79 -10.94
CA VAL A 88 -15.61 7.74 -11.08
C VAL A 88 -16.05 6.71 -12.10
N SER A 89 -15.49 6.82 -13.30
CA SER A 89 -15.71 5.86 -14.39
C SER A 89 -14.90 4.56 -14.26
N ARG A 90 -14.04 4.42 -13.27
CA ARG A 90 -13.05 3.32 -13.18
C ARG A 90 -13.03 2.54 -11.87
N CYS A 91 -13.95 2.79 -10.92
CA CYS A 91 -14.01 2.02 -9.69
C CYS A 91 -14.98 0.86 -9.75
N THR A 92 -14.53 -0.29 -9.27
CA THR A 92 -15.44 -1.38 -8.91
C THR A 92 -16.15 -1.02 -7.60
N PRO A 93 -17.46 -1.33 -7.46
CA PRO A 93 -18.26 -1.00 -6.27
C PRO A 93 -17.69 -1.49 -4.93
N ASP A 94 -16.87 -2.53 -4.97
CA ASP A 94 -16.33 -3.22 -3.78
C ASP A 94 -15.15 -2.51 -3.09
N ARG A 95 -14.51 -1.51 -3.73
CA ARG A 95 -13.31 -0.89 -3.14
C ARG A 95 -13.66 0.41 -2.44
N GLN A 96 -13.47 0.41 -1.12
CA GLN A 96 -13.71 1.57 -0.26
C GLN A 96 -12.52 2.54 -0.18
N LEU A 97 -11.33 2.15 -0.64
CA LEU A 97 -10.12 2.94 -0.61
C LEU A 97 -9.55 3.14 -2.01
N ALA A 98 -8.96 4.32 -2.22
CA ALA A 98 -8.29 4.69 -3.45
C ALA A 98 -7.10 5.61 -3.18
N ALA A 99 -6.13 5.62 -4.09
CA ALA A 99 -5.00 6.53 -4.10
C ALA A 99 -5.38 7.82 -4.85
N ALA A 100 -5.29 8.96 -4.18
CA ALA A 100 -5.41 10.26 -4.81
C ALA A 100 -4.04 10.69 -5.35
N GLN A 101 -3.96 10.99 -6.65
CA GLN A 101 -2.73 11.42 -7.30
C GLN A 101 -2.88 12.85 -7.82
N ASP A 102 -1.75 13.57 -7.86
CA ASP A 102 -1.70 14.86 -8.53
C ASP A 102 -1.61 14.71 -10.06
N GLU A 103 -1.58 15.82 -10.78
CA GLU A 103 -1.48 15.87 -12.24
C GLU A 103 -0.17 15.25 -12.78
N HIS A 104 0.84 15.06 -11.93
CA HIS A 104 2.11 14.41 -12.25
C HIS A 104 2.14 12.92 -11.86
N GLY A 105 1.02 12.36 -11.39
CA GLY A 105 0.91 10.97 -10.95
C GLY A 105 1.53 10.69 -9.59
N ARG A 106 1.91 11.73 -8.81
CA ARG A 106 2.47 11.54 -7.48
C ARG A 106 1.35 11.34 -6.47
N LEU A 107 1.53 10.37 -5.59
CA LEU A 107 0.57 10.08 -4.53
C LEU A 107 0.44 11.28 -3.57
N ALA A 108 -0.74 11.89 -3.50
CA ALA A 108 -1.08 12.95 -2.57
C ALA A 108 -1.69 12.40 -1.28
N GLY A 109 -2.41 11.29 -1.36
CA GLY A 109 -3.01 10.67 -0.19
C GLY A 109 -3.87 9.45 -0.52
N ILE A 110 -4.41 8.85 0.52
CA ILE A 110 -5.40 7.77 0.42
C ILE A 110 -6.75 8.36 0.78
N ILE A 111 -7.74 8.10 -0.06
CA ILE A 111 -9.12 8.54 0.13
C ILE A 111 -10.03 7.36 0.39
N ARG A 112 -11.06 7.59 1.22
CA ARG A 112 -12.10 6.61 1.55
C ARG A 112 -13.44 7.07 1.01
N ARG A 113 -14.17 6.14 0.40
CA ARG A 113 -15.58 6.33 0.03
C ARG A 113 -16.42 6.36 1.30
N VAL A 114 -17.20 7.42 1.48
CA VAL A 114 -18.03 7.65 2.67
C VAL A 114 -19.52 7.68 2.36
N GLY A 115 -19.89 7.66 1.09
CA GLY A 115 -21.29 7.64 0.65
C GLY A 115 -21.43 7.74 -0.85
N ASP A 116 -22.66 7.77 -1.31
CA ASP A 116 -23.04 7.81 -2.72
C ASP A 116 -24.11 8.87 -2.96
N THR A 117 -24.09 9.41 -4.16
CA THR A 117 -25.22 10.13 -4.77
C THR A 117 -25.68 9.33 -6.00
N PRO A 118 -26.82 9.65 -6.62
CA PRO A 118 -27.27 8.95 -7.84
C PRO A 118 -26.26 8.94 -8.99
N THR A 119 -25.31 9.90 -9.02
CA THR A 119 -24.38 10.10 -10.14
C THR A 119 -22.92 10.12 -9.73
N THR A 120 -22.60 10.21 -8.44
CA THR A 120 -21.23 10.36 -7.95
C THR A 120 -21.00 9.62 -6.63
N TRP A 121 -19.76 9.31 -6.34
CA TRP A 121 -19.35 8.81 -5.04
C TRP A 121 -18.77 9.93 -4.21
N LEU A 122 -19.05 9.86 -2.89
CA LEU A 122 -18.55 10.83 -1.93
C LEU A 122 -17.28 10.28 -1.28
N TRP A 123 -16.20 11.06 -1.36
CA TRP A 123 -14.88 10.68 -0.85
C TRP A 123 -14.40 11.64 0.20
N LYS A 124 -13.61 11.12 1.12
CA LYS A 124 -12.93 11.87 2.18
C LYS A 124 -11.49 11.38 2.32
N ALA A 125 -10.58 12.26 2.71
CA ALA A 125 -9.22 11.86 3.03
C ALA A 125 -9.19 10.88 4.21
N GLU A 126 -8.49 9.76 4.03
CA GLU A 126 -8.20 8.76 5.07
C GLU A 126 -6.80 8.96 5.63
N LYS A 127 -5.82 9.10 4.74
CA LYS A 127 -4.44 9.46 5.03
C LYS A 127 -3.98 10.49 4.00
N TRP A 128 -3.35 11.55 4.47
CA TRP A 128 -2.81 12.60 3.60
C TRP A 128 -1.30 12.66 3.75
N LEU A 129 -0.60 12.71 2.62
CA LEU A 129 0.85 12.83 2.55
C LEU A 129 1.17 14.30 2.27
N GLN A 130 1.86 14.97 3.18
CA GLN A 130 2.38 16.33 2.98
C GLN A 130 3.88 16.29 2.77
#